data_9dd53fa1a67308ffa7bb2de78848a299
#
_entry.id   9dd53fa1a67308ffa7bb2de78848a299
#
_cell.length_a   1.000
_cell.length_b   1.000
_cell.length_c   1.000
_cell.angle_alpha   90.00
_cell.angle_beta   90.00
_cell.angle_gamma   90.00
#
_symmetry.space_group_name_H-M   'P 1'
#
loop_
_entity.id
_entity.type
_entity.pdbx_description
1 polymer ?
#
loop_
_entity_poly.entity_id
_entity_poly.type
_entity_poly.pdbx_seq_one_letter_code
_entity_poly.pdbx_strand_id
1 'polypeptide(L)'
;ARQYRIGTKEKYTKLYDGNVPVVLRATQGSGNLNRAETVFNLWGIGIHDQIVTSLTREDFLSGFMYRTTWAISPPIPYTPNSSNYLNNVDEIGVEDTRYWDIVSELTLNATRTDPENPLPLRLSPKALLRANLFVDKLHRYAQASEDTALDDGIDRLRDSVVKCAALLSYHNGRDNVGEFEMLVAIRQGEAWFKAFQKMFRAVSGSEFSRRCDELEAYIASGPGRIRREDSIYKRFSYRTTEFGELSSSLIKQGRIRHVPKQNKWEAL
;
A
#
# COMPACT_ATOMS: atom_id res chain seq x y z
N ALA A 1 14.98 -5.11 18.89
CA ALA A 1 13.92 -4.23 18.32
C ALA A 1 13.19 -4.84 17.12
N ARG A 2 13.84 -5.73 16.31
CA ARG A 2 13.23 -6.33 15.09
C ARG A 2 12.21 -7.44 15.37
N GLN A 3 12.35 -8.20 16.45
CA GLN A 3 11.45 -9.34 16.75
C GLN A 3 9.99 -8.94 17.05
N TYR A 4 9.73 -7.74 17.56
CA TYR A 4 8.37 -7.27 17.82
C TYR A 4 7.58 -6.92 16.55
N ARG A 5 8.24 -6.78 15.39
CA ARG A 5 7.60 -6.45 14.11
C ARG A 5 7.16 -7.68 13.31
N ILE A 6 7.68 -8.87 13.64
CA ILE A 6 7.28 -10.11 12.99
C ILE A 6 5.83 -10.41 13.35
N GLY A 7 4.99 -10.55 12.34
CA GLY A 7 3.55 -10.80 12.48
C GLY A 7 2.68 -9.56 12.73
N THR A 8 3.25 -8.34 12.85
CA THR A 8 2.44 -7.12 13.00
C THR A 8 1.60 -6.85 11.75
N LYS A 9 2.20 -6.97 10.57
CA LYS A 9 1.50 -6.80 9.29
C LYS A 9 0.37 -7.82 9.12
N GLU A 10 0.61 -9.07 9.45
CA GLU A 10 -0.40 -10.12 9.44
C GLU A 10 -1.54 -9.84 10.42
N LYS A 11 -1.24 -9.33 11.62
CA LYS A 11 -2.26 -8.92 12.59
C LYS A 11 -3.12 -7.76 12.07
N TYR A 12 -2.51 -6.75 11.45
CA TYR A 12 -3.27 -5.65 10.84
C TYR A 12 -4.13 -6.13 9.67
N THR A 13 -3.62 -7.04 8.84
CA THR A 13 -4.39 -7.66 7.77
C THR A 13 -5.63 -8.36 8.32
N LYS A 14 -5.46 -9.17 9.34
CA LYS A 14 -6.54 -9.88 10.03
C LYS A 14 -7.54 -8.92 10.70
N LEU A 15 -7.06 -7.88 11.38
CA LEU A 15 -7.92 -6.84 11.98
C LEU A 15 -8.76 -6.10 10.95
N TYR A 16 -8.20 -5.83 9.78
CA TYR A 16 -8.94 -5.21 8.68
C TYR A 16 -10.06 -6.11 8.16
N ASP A 17 -9.82 -7.42 8.10
CA ASP A 17 -10.81 -8.40 7.64
C ASP A 17 -11.88 -8.72 8.70
N GLY A 18 -11.81 -8.14 9.90
CA GLY A 18 -12.86 -8.26 10.94
C GLY A 18 -12.90 -9.60 11.68
N ASN A 19 -12.01 -10.56 11.34
CA ASN A 19 -12.14 -11.96 11.72
C ASN A 19 -11.17 -12.46 12.78
N VAL A 20 -10.66 -11.62 13.69
CA VAL A 20 -9.63 -12.12 14.62
C VAL A 20 -9.89 -11.77 16.07
N PRO A 21 -9.76 -12.76 16.96
CA PRO A 21 -9.59 -12.50 18.38
C PRO A 21 -8.30 -11.70 18.60
N VAL A 22 -8.43 -10.44 19.00
CA VAL A 22 -7.28 -9.62 19.39
C VAL A 22 -6.83 -10.09 20.75
N VAL A 23 -5.77 -10.88 20.80
CA VAL A 23 -5.06 -11.14 22.04
C VAL A 23 -4.25 -9.89 22.37
N LEU A 24 -4.85 -8.95 23.09
CA LEU A 24 -4.10 -7.91 23.75
C LEU A 24 -3.33 -8.57 24.90
N ARG A 25 -2.01 -8.53 24.85
CA ARG A 25 -1.19 -8.84 26.03
C ARG A 25 -1.44 -7.74 27.07
N ALA A 26 -2.43 -7.96 27.92
CA ALA A 26 -2.51 -7.23 29.15
C ALA A 26 -1.46 -7.82 30.10
N THR A 27 -0.51 -7.03 30.51
CA THR A 27 0.32 -7.30 31.70
C THR A 27 -0.62 -7.33 32.88
N GLN A 28 -0.91 -8.53 33.40
CA GLN A 28 -1.79 -8.83 34.54
C GLN A 28 -3.28 -8.61 34.30
N GLY A 29 -3.96 -9.70 33.99
CA GLY A 29 -5.41 -9.78 33.84
C GLY A 29 -5.83 -10.04 32.40
N SER A 30 -5.63 -11.27 31.94
CA SER A 30 -6.00 -11.70 30.59
C SER A 30 -7.50 -11.84 30.45
N GLY A 31 -8.15 -10.80 30.00
CA GLY A 31 -9.47 -10.92 29.39
C GLY A 31 -9.28 -11.22 27.90
N ASN A 32 -9.69 -12.39 27.44
CA ASN A 32 -9.90 -12.65 26.02
C ASN A 32 -11.03 -11.75 25.55
N LEU A 33 -10.70 -10.65 24.87
CA LEU A 33 -11.70 -9.86 24.17
C LEU A 33 -12.00 -10.56 22.84
N ASN A 34 -12.82 -11.59 22.88
CA ASN A 34 -13.50 -12.13 21.71
C ASN A 34 -14.57 -11.13 21.27
N ARG A 35 -14.18 -10.14 20.51
CA ARG A 35 -15.15 -9.32 19.77
C ARG A 35 -15.27 -9.89 18.37
N ALA A 36 -16.43 -10.44 18.07
CA ALA A 36 -16.76 -11.03 16.77
C ALA A 36 -16.76 -10.01 15.63
N GLU A 37 -16.83 -8.72 15.94
CA GLU A 37 -16.92 -7.64 14.96
C GLU A 37 -16.03 -6.47 15.39
N THR A 38 -14.84 -6.41 14.81
CA THR A 38 -13.91 -5.30 15.03
C THR A 38 -13.74 -4.52 13.73
N VAL A 39 -14.14 -3.25 13.73
CA VAL A 39 -13.80 -2.33 12.66
C VAL A 39 -12.47 -1.67 13.01
N PHE A 40 -11.46 -1.87 12.17
CA PHE A 40 -10.14 -1.30 12.35
C PHE A 40 -9.80 -0.38 11.18
N ASN A 41 -9.54 0.88 11.51
CA ASN A 41 -9.06 1.87 10.56
C ASN A 41 -7.70 2.38 11.03
N LEU A 42 -6.72 2.40 10.14
CA LEU A 42 -5.41 2.98 10.37
C LEU A 42 -5.19 4.13 9.41
N TRP A 43 -4.89 5.30 9.96
CA TRP A 43 -4.47 6.45 9.20
C TRP A 43 -3.06 6.85 9.59
N GLY A 44 -2.23 7.19 8.62
CA GLY A 44 -0.85 7.57 8.88
C GLY A 44 -0.31 8.51 7.82
N ILE A 45 0.63 9.36 8.22
CA ILE A 45 1.38 10.25 7.35
C ILE A 45 2.85 9.87 7.45
N GLY A 46 3.56 9.89 6.34
CA GLY A 46 4.98 9.59 6.32
C GLY A 46 5.70 10.20 5.13
N ILE A 47 7.03 10.23 5.23
CA ILE A 47 7.89 10.67 4.14
C ILE A 47 7.98 9.54 3.13
N HIS A 48 7.71 9.85 1.85
CA HIS A 48 7.68 8.88 0.74
C HIS A 48 8.90 7.94 0.74
N ASP A 49 10.11 8.48 0.79
CA ASP A 49 11.34 7.68 0.71
C ASP A 49 11.54 6.76 1.93
N GLN A 50 11.13 7.20 3.12
CA GLN A 50 11.18 6.37 4.32
C GLN A 50 10.17 5.21 4.25
N ILE A 51 9.00 5.47 3.69
CA ILE A 51 7.99 4.44 3.47
C ILE A 51 8.50 3.43 2.44
N VAL A 52 9.00 3.90 1.29
CA VAL A 52 9.54 3.05 0.22
C VAL A 52 10.66 2.14 0.73
N THR A 53 11.60 2.68 1.52
CA THR A 53 12.71 1.89 2.09
C THR A 53 12.28 0.92 3.20
N SER A 54 11.11 1.15 3.81
CA SER A 54 10.57 0.32 4.89
C SER A 54 9.67 -0.82 4.38
N LEU A 55 9.22 -0.76 3.15
CA LEU A 55 8.38 -1.76 2.50
C LEU A 55 9.20 -2.68 1.61
N THR A 56 8.67 -3.87 1.39
CA THR A 56 9.21 -4.87 0.48
C THR A 56 8.17 -5.22 -0.57
N ARG A 57 8.59 -5.81 -1.68
CA ARG A 57 7.67 -6.35 -2.69
C ARG A 57 6.71 -7.38 -2.09
N GLU A 58 7.18 -8.17 -1.12
CA GLU A 58 6.36 -9.17 -0.41
C GLU A 58 5.20 -8.52 0.35
N ASP A 59 5.35 -7.30 0.87
CA ASP A 59 4.25 -6.58 1.52
C ASP A 59 3.10 -6.29 0.58
N PHE A 60 3.37 -6.15 -0.70
CA PHE A 60 2.34 -6.00 -1.74
C PHE A 60 1.75 -7.38 -2.09
N LEU A 61 2.58 -8.39 -2.34
CA LEU A 61 2.12 -9.73 -2.72
C LEU A 61 1.34 -10.44 -1.61
N SER A 62 1.66 -10.16 -0.33
CA SER A 62 0.93 -10.73 0.82
C SER A 62 -0.47 -10.14 1.04
N GLY A 63 -0.86 -9.15 0.23
CA GLY A 63 -2.16 -8.49 0.34
C GLY A 63 -2.26 -7.45 1.46
N PHE A 64 -1.19 -7.19 2.21
CA PHE A 64 -1.19 -6.16 3.25
C PHE A 64 -1.38 -4.76 2.65
N MET A 65 -0.61 -4.42 1.61
CA MET A 65 -0.70 -3.11 0.97
C MET A 65 -1.98 -2.89 0.17
N TYR A 66 -2.64 -3.94 -0.29
CA TYR A 66 -3.92 -3.84 -1.00
C TYR A 66 -5.09 -3.37 -0.12
N ARG A 67 -4.92 -3.44 1.20
CA ARG A 67 -5.89 -2.93 2.17
C ARG A 67 -5.63 -1.47 2.54
N THR A 68 -4.59 -0.87 1.95
CA THR A 68 -4.17 0.50 2.21
C THR A 68 -4.44 1.37 0.98
N THR A 69 -5.18 2.46 1.17
CA THR A 69 -5.34 3.48 0.14
C THR A 69 -4.23 4.53 0.29
N TRP A 70 -3.59 4.87 -0.82
CA TRP A 70 -2.47 5.78 -0.84
C TRP A 70 -2.87 7.14 -1.40
N ALA A 71 -2.51 8.20 -0.69
CA ALA A 71 -2.52 9.55 -1.19
C ALA A 71 -1.08 10.08 -1.24
N ILE A 72 -0.58 10.36 -2.43
CA ILE A 72 0.78 10.86 -2.63
C ILE A 72 0.69 12.32 -3.07
N SER A 73 1.12 13.22 -2.20
CA SER A 73 1.25 14.64 -2.55
C SER A 73 2.50 14.85 -3.40
N PRO A 74 2.44 15.62 -4.49
CA PRO A 74 3.65 16.09 -5.16
C PRO A 74 4.44 16.99 -4.20
N PRO A 75 5.78 17.08 -4.37
CA PRO A 75 6.57 18.06 -3.63
C PRO A 75 6.01 19.46 -3.89
N ILE A 76 5.71 20.18 -2.82
CA ILE A 76 5.31 21.60 -2.93
C ILE A 76 6.58 22.39 -3.24
N PRO A 77 6.64 23.10 -4.38
CA PRO A 77 7.80 23.94 -4.66
C PRO A 77 7.97 24.97 -3.54
N TYR A 78 9.19 25.14 -3.08
CA TYR A 78 9.50 26.21 -2.15
C TYR A 78 9.21 27.56 -2.82
N THR A 79 8.23 28.28 -2.33
CA THR A 79 7.98 29.66 -2.69
C THR A 79 8.58 30.55 -1.59
N PRO A 80 9.53 31.45 -1.94
CA PRO A 80 9.99 32.45 -0.98
C PRO A 80 8.75 33.22 -0.49
N ASN A 81 8.56 33.36 0.79
CA ASN A 81 7.39 33.92 1.50
C ASN A 81 6.23 32.94 1.82
N SER A 82 6.36 31.64 1.55
CA SER A 82 5.42 30.64 2.10
C SER A 82 5.48 30.51 3.63
N SER A 83 6.44 31.18 4.29
CA SER A 83 6.48 31.36 5.74
C SER A 83 5.31 32.18 6.30
N ASN A 84 4.49 32.78 5.44
CA ASN A 84 3.23 33.39 5.82
C ASN A 84 2.11 32.41 6.20
N TYR A 85 2.38 31.09 6.19
CA TYR A 85 1.44 30.11 6.77
C TYR A 85 1.06 30.42 8.22
N LEU A 86 1.96 31.05 8.98
CA LEU A 86 1.66 31.45 10.37
C LEU A 86 0.90 32.79 10.45
N ASN A 87 0.83 33.56 9.38
CA ASN A 87 0.15 34.85 9.37
C ASN A 87 -1.30 34.76 8.86
N ASN A 88 -1.69 33.63 8.25
CA ASN A 88 -3.04 33.37 7.78
C ASN A 88 -3.81 32.43 8.72
N VAL A 89 -3.61 32.58 10.03
CA VAL A 89 -4.33 31.80 11.05
C VAL A 89 -5.85 32.01 10.91
N ASP A 90 -6.27 33.16 10.42
CA ASP A 90 -7.71 33.45 10.20
C ASP A 90 -8.29 32.69 8.98
N GLU A 91 -7.49 32.40 7.94
CA GLU A 91 -7.93 31.58 6.82
C GLU A 91 -7.95 30.08 7.15
N ILE A 92 -7.02 29.61 7.98
CA ILE A 92 -7.03 28.22 8.49
C ILE A 92 -8.29 27.97 9.31
N GLY A 93 -8.79 28.97 10.05
CA GLY A 93 -10.00 28.85 10.86
C GLY A 93 -11.29 28.58 10.06
N VAL A 94 -11.39 29.02 8.82
CA VAL A 94 -12.59 28.83 7.98
C VAL A 94 -12.62 27.42 7.37
N GLU A 95 -11.47 26.88 6.96
CA GLU A 95 -11.40 25.48 6.49
C GLU A 95 -11.56 24.49 7.64
N ASP A 96 -11.07 24.84 8.82
CA ASP A 96 -11.16 24.01 10.01
C ASP A 96 -12.63 23.89 10.52
N THR A 97 -13.42 24.94 10.42
CA THR A 97 -14.85 24.89 10.76
C THR A 97 -15.62 23.94 9.83
N ARG A 98 -15.39 23.97 8.53
CA ARG A 98 -16.03 23.04 7.59
C ARG A 98 -15.68 21.59 7.86
N TYR A 99 -14.42 21.30 8.20
CA TYR A 99 -14.01 19.96 8.58
C TYR A 99 -14.73 19.48 9.84
N TRP A 100 -14.77 20.31 10.87
CA TRP A 100 -15.44 19.97 12.13
C TRP A 100 -16.95 19.87 11.98
N ASP A 101 -17.57 20.66 11.12
CA ASP A 101 -18.99 20.54 10.79
C ASP A 101 -19.28 19.17 10.14
N ILE A 102 -18.48 18.75 9.18
CA ILE A 102 -18.59 17.42 8.55
C ILE A 102 -18.38 16.30 9.58
N VAL A 103 -17.34 16.39 10.42
CA VAL A 103 -17.07 15.38 11.45
C VAL A 103 -18.21 15.33 12.46
N SER A 104 -18.75 16.47 12.88
CA SER A 104 -19.86 16.56 13.82
C SER A 104 -21.13 15.95 13.24
N GLU A 105 -21.44 16.23 11.97
CA GLU A 105 -22.58 15.67 11.25
C GLU A 105 -22.44 14.14 11.08
N LEU A 106 -21.28 13.66 10.68
CA LEU A 106 -20.99 12.22 10.58
C LEU A 106 -21.11 11.53 11.95
N THR A 107 -20.61 12.17 13.03
CA THR A 107 -20.70 11.64 14.38
C THR A 107 -22.15 11.60 14.84
N LEU A 108 -22.93 12.66 14.59
CA LEU A 108 -24.35 12.71 14.94
C LEU A 108 -25.15 11.63 14.20
N ASN A 109 -24.84 11.41 12.92
CA ASN A 109 -25.46 10.35 12.13
C ASN A 109 -25.04 8.96 12.60
N ALA A 110 -23.78 8.77 12.99
CA ALA A 110 -23.30 7.51 13.54
C ALA A 110 -23.97 7.15 14.88
N THR A 111 -24.27 8.13 15.74
CA THR A 111 -24.99 7.89 17.00
C THR A 111 -26.46 7.51 16.80
N ARG A 112 -27.03 7.77 15.63
CA ARG A 112 -28.40 7.39 15.28
C ARG A 112 -28.50 5.96 14.72
N THR A 113 -27.37 5.33 14.40
CA THR A 113 -27.34 3.93 13.93
C THR A 113 -27.20 3.01 15.12
N ASP A 114 -28.14 2.08 15.24
CA ASP A 114 -28.07 1.00 16.21
C ASP A 114 -26.98 0.01 15.77
N PRO A 115 -25.92 -0.22 16.56
CA PRO A 115 -24.90 -1.20 16.21
C PRO A 115 -25.43 -2.63 16.03
N GLU A 116 -26.55 -2.96 16.70
CA GLU A 116 -27.20 -4.27 16.60
C GLU A 116 -28.09 -4.38 15.36
N ASN A 117 -28.49 -3.23 14.77
CA ASN A 117 -29.31 -3.17 13.55
C ASN A 117 -28.65 -2.21 12.54
N PRO A 118 -27.54 -2.63 11.89
CA PRO A 118 -26.86 -1.76 10.93
C PRO A 118 -27.77 -1.45 9.73
N LEU A 119 -27.76 -0.17 9.32
CA LEU A 119 -28.50 0.28 8.14
C LEU A 119 -27.96 -0.41 6.87
N PRO A 120 -28.76 -1.21 6.16
CA PRO A 120 -28.34 -1.83 4.92
C PRO A 120 -28.29 -0.78 3.80
N LEU A 121 -27.10 -0.35 3.41
CA LEU A 121 -26.92 0.47 2.20
C LEU A 121 -26.95 -0.44 0.96
N ARG A 122 -27.90 -0.17 0.05
CA ARG A 122 -28.05 -0.94 -1.19
C ARG A 122 -27.41 -0.21 -2.36
N LEU A 123 -26.72 -0.96 -3.22
CA LEU A 123 -26.25 -0.42 -4.48
C LEU A 123 -27.39 -0.39 -5.50
N SER A 124 -27.62 0.75 -6.14
CA SER A 124 -28.51 0.81 -7.30
C SER A 124 -27.94 -0.03 -8.46
N PRO A 125 -28.79 -0.55 -9.38
CA PRO A 125 -28.29 -1.32 -10.53
C PRO A 125 -27.27 -0.55 -11.37
N LYS A 126 -27.44 0.77 -11.50
CA LYS A 126 -26.49 1.62 -12.22
C LYS A 126 -25.17 1.76 -11.47
N ALA A 127 -25.20 1.93 -10.15
CA ALA A 127 -23.98 1.98 -9.33
C ALA A 127 -23.20 0.67 -9.41
N LEU A 128 -23.89 -0.47 -9.32
CA LEU A 128 -23.28 -1.79 -9.46
C LEU A 128 -22.62 -1.96 -10.83
N LEU A 129 -23.32 -1.57 -11.91
CA LEU A 129 -22.78 -1.62 -13.27
C LEU A 129 -21.50 -0.77 -13.39
N ARG A 130 -21.48 0.44 -12.82
CA ARG A 130 -20.28 1.31 -12.84
C ARG A 130 -19.11 0.69 -12.07
N ALA A 131 -19.37 0.12 -10.91
CA ALA A 131 -18.34 -0.58 -10.12
C ALA A 131 -17.73 -1.76 -10.91
N ASN A 132 -18.56 -2.58 -11.56
CA ASN A 132 -18.08 -3.70 -12.37
C ASN A 132 -17.27 -3.25 -13.58
N LEU A 133 -17.72 -2.23 -14.32
CA LEU A 133 -16.97 -1.68 -15.45
C LEU A 133 -15.62 -1.09 -15.01
N PHE A 134 -15.56 -0.48 -13.84
CA PHE A 134 -14.30 0.01 -13.27
C PHE A 134 -13.32 -1.14 -13.00
N VAL A 135 -13.78 -2.21 -12.36
CA VAL A 135 -12.98 -3.42 -12.08
C VAL A 135 -12.48 -4.06 -13.37
N ASP A 136 -13.37 -4.29 -14.34
CA ASP A 136 -13.01 -4.84 -15.65
C ASP A 136 -11.93 -4.02 -16.37
N LYS A 137 -12.03 -2.68 -16.30
CA LYS A 137 -11.03 -1.77 -16.84
C LYS A 137 -9.66 -1.97 -16.20
N LEU A 138 -9.63 -2.13 -14.88
CA LEU A 138 -8.38 -2.31 -14.13
C LEU A 138 -7.76 -3.69 -14.39
N HIS A 139 -8.54 -4.76 -14.44
CA HIS A 139 -8.04 -6.10 -14.79
C HIS A 139 -7.44 -6.13 -16.20
N ARG A 140 -8.12 -5.53 -17.19
CA ARG A 140 -7.54 -5.41 -18.55
C ARG A 140 -6.22 -4.64 -18.55
N TYR A 141 -6.13 -3.60 -17.74
CA TYR A 141 -4.89 -2.83 -17.60
C TYR A 141 -3.77 -3.69 -16.95
N ALA A 142 -4.07 -4.41 -15.88
CA ALA A 142 -3.11 -5.28 -15.19
C ALA A 142 -2.61 -6.39 -16.12
N GLN A 143 -3.50 -7.05 -16.86
CA GLN A 143 -3.15 -8.05 -17.86
C GLN A 143 -2.26 -7.50 -18.98
N ALA A 144 -2.57 -6.31 -19.48
CA ALA A 144 -1.76 -5.66 -20.52
C ALA A 144 -0.37 -5.22 -20.03
N SER A 145 -0.22 -4.97 -18.73
CA SER A 145 1.07 -4.58 -18.13
C SER A 145 1.95 -5.77 -17.72
N GLU A 146 1.47 -7.00 -17.89
CA GLU A 146 2.13 -8.24 -17.44
C GLU A 146 2.49 -8.24 -15.92
N ASP A 147 1.86 -7.36 -15.15
CA ASP A 147 2.13 -7.18 -13.73
C ASP A 147 1.05 -7.89 -12.90
N THR A 148 1.26 -9.18 -12.69
CA THR A 148 0.34 -10.02 -11.90
C THR A 148 0.12 -9.52 -10.48
N ALA A 149 1.09 -8.79 -9.91
CA ALA A 149 0.95 -8.22 -8.57
C ALA A 149 -0.12 -7.13 -8.50
N LEU A 150 -0.43 -6.45 -9.61
CA LEU A 150 -1.51 -5.47 -9.65
C LEU A 150 -2.89 -6.13 -9.67
N ASP A 151 -3.00 -7.30 -10.26
CA ASP A 151 -4.28 -7.99 -10.44
C ASP A 151 -4.91 -8.41 -9.10
N ASP A 152 -4.10 -8.95 -8.20
CA ASP A 152 -4.55 -9.40 -6.86
C ASP A 152 -5.15 -8.29 -5.98
N GLY A 153 -4.77 -7.03 -6.25
CA GLY A 153 -5.22 -5.87 -5.48
C GLY A 153 -6.52 -5.23 -5.96
N ILE A 154 -6.94 -5.53 -7.18
CA ILE A 154 -8.06 -4.83 -7.83
C ILE A 154 -9.38 -5.07 -7.10
N ASP A 155 -9.64 -6.28 -6.65
CA ASP A 155 -10.86 -6.59 -5.90
C ASP A 155 -10.93 -5.85 -4.56
N ARG A 156 -9.79 -5.69 -3.87
CA ARG A 156 -9.71 -4.91 -2.63
C ARG A 156 -9.91 -3.42 -2.88
N LEU A 157 -9.40 -2.93 -3.98
CA LEU A 157 -9.63 -1.55 -4.39
C LEU A 157 -11.11 -1.31 -4.71
N ARG A 158 -11.78 -2.25 -5.39
CA ARG A 158 -13.23 -2.20 -5.60
C ARG A 158 -13.97 -2.06 -4.27
N ASP A 159 -13.64 -2.89 -3.29
CA ASP A 159 -14.29 -2.84 -1.97
C ASP A 159 -14.08 -1.48 -1.29
N SER A 160 -12.89 -0.89 -1.42
CA SER A 160 -12.61 0.47 -0.92
C SER A 160 -13.43 1.53 -1.64
N VAL A 161 -13.59 1.40 -2.95
CA VAL A 161 -14.43 2.31 -3.77
C VAL A 161 -15.91 2.19 -3.37
N VAL A 162 -16.40 0.97 -3.20
CA VAL A 162 -17.80 0.74 -2.76
C VAL A 162 -18.03 1.33 -1.38
N LYS A 163 -17.11 1.14 -0.42
CA LYS A 163 -17.18 1.75 0.91
C LYS A 163 -17.18 3.28 0.84
N CYS A 164 -16.34 3.87 -0.02
CA CYS A 164 -16.30 5.31 -0.24
C CYS A 164 -17.64 5.82 -0.81
N ALA A 165 -18.21 5.14 -1.80
CA ALA A 165 -19.52 5.50 -2.36
C ALA A 165 -20.64 5.38 -1.31
N ALA A 166 -20.57 4.36 -0.45
CA ALA A 166 -21.52 4.18 0.65
C ALA A 166 -21.43 5.31 1.67
N LEU A 167 -20.21 5.72 2.05
CA LEU A 167 -20.01 6.85 2.97
C LEU A 167 -20.53 8.17 2.37
N LEU A 168 -20.29 8.41 1.07
CA LEU A 168 -20.83 9.59 0.38
C LEU A 168 -22.35 9.58 0.33
N SER A 169 -22.97 8.43 0.08
CA SER A 169 -24.42 8.27 0.10
C SER A 169 -25.00 8.54 1.49
N TYR A 170 -24.39 7.94 2.51
CA TYR A 170 -24.80 8.11 3.89
C TYR A 170 -24.67 9.57 4.35
N HIS A 171 -23.56 10.24 4.03
CA HIS A 171 -23.36 11.67 4.31
C HIS A 171 -24.45 12.54 3.66
N ASN A 172 -24.88 12.18 2.44
CA ASN A 172 -25.97 12.87 1.75
C ASN A 172 -27.39 12.46 2.25
N GLY A 173 -27.49 11.75 3.37
CA GLY A 173 -28.76 11.32 3.95
C GLY A 173 -29.53 10.29 3.11
N ARG A 174 -28.83 9.52 2.26
CA ARG A 174 -29.44 8.52 1.38
C ARG A 174 -29.21 7.11 1.93
N ASP A 175 -30.19 6.27 1.76
CA ASP A 175 -30.16 4.83 2.10
C ASP A 175 -29.73 3.93 0.93
N ASN A 176 -29.54 4.53 -0.26
CA ASN A 176 -29.12 3.83 -1.47
C ASN A 176 -27.93 4.53 -2.13
N VAL A 177 -26.93 3.76 -2.52
CA VAL A 177 -25.79 4.24 -3.30
C VAL A 177 -26.22 4.44 -4.74
N GLY A 178 -26.27 5.68 -5.18
CA GLY A 178 -26.62 6.06 -6.54
C GLY A 178 -25.44 5.97 -7.51
N GLU A 179 -25.73 6.18 -8.79
CA GLU A 179 -24.71 6.23 -9.84
C GLU A 179 -23.72 7.39 -9.62
N PHE A 180 -24.20 8.53 -9.12
CA PHE A 180 -23.39 9.73 -8.89
C PHE A 180 -22.32 9.48 -7.81
N GLU A 181 -22.72 8.97 -6.63
CA GLU A 181 -21.80 8.65 -5.54
C GLU A 181 -20.76 7.60 -5.96
N MET A 182 -21.20 6.62 -6.75
CA MET A 182 -20.28 5.62 -7.31
C MET A 182 -19.27 6.21 -8.28
N LEU A 183 -19.66 7.12 -9.17
CA LEU A 183 -18.75 7.78 -10.09
C LEU A 183 -17.73 8.66 -9.37
N VAL A 184 -18.13 9.37 -8.31
CA VAL A 184 -17.22 10.15 -7.48
C VAL A 184 -16.20 9.22 -6.79
N ALA A 185 -16.68 8.13 -6.21
CA ALA A 185 -15.83 7.14 -5.56
C ALA A 185 -14.86 6.44 -6.54
N ILE A 186 -15.31 6.13 -7.77
CA ILE A 186 -14.47 5.57 -8.83
C ILE A 186 -13.35 6.55 -9.20
N ARG A 187 -13.63 7.84 -9.34
CA ARG A 187 -12.60 8.84 -9.60
C ARG A 187 -11.52 8.86 -8.50
N GLN A 188 -11.94 8.73 -7.24
CA GLN A 188 -11.02 8.58 -6.12
C GLN A 188 -10.25 7.26 -6.20
N GLY A 189 -10.92 6.16 -6.55
CA GLY A 189 -10.30 4.84 -6.76
C GLY A 189 -9.24 4.85 -7.85
N GLU A 190 -9.45 5.58 -8.95
CA GLU A 190 -8.42 5.77 -9.99
C GLU A 190 -7.17 6.49 -9.46
N ALA A 191 -7.36 7.49 -8.57
CA ALA A 191 -6.25 8.18 -7.92
C ALA A 191 -5.49 7.24 -6.96
N TRP A 192 -6.20 6.44 -6.17
CA TRP A 192 -5.60 5.43 -5.30
C TRP A 192 -4.83 4.37 -6.08
N PHE A 193 -5.38 3.89 -7.20
CA PHE A 193 -4.70 2.93 -8.06
C PHE A 193 -3.40 3.48 -8.63
N LYS A 194 -3.39 4.72 -9.13
CA LYS A 194 -2.18 5.39 -9.60
C LYS A 194 -1.13 5.55 -8.50
N ALA A 195 -1.56 5.93 -7.29
CA ALA A 195 -0.68 6.06 -6.15
C ALA A 195 -0.10 4.70 -5.74
N PHE A 196 -0.93 3.65 -5.72
CA PHE A 196 -0.49 2.28 -5.46
C PHE A 196 0.56 1.82 -6.48
N GLN A 197 0.32 2.02 -7.78
CA GLN A 197 1.29 1.70 -8.83
C GLN A 197 2.63 2.43 -8.63
N LYS A 198 2.56 3.73 -8.29
CA LYS A 198 3.76 4.53 -8.03
C LYS A 198 4.54 3.96 -6.83
N MET A 199 3.87 3.62 -5.74
CA MET A 199 4.49 3.02 -4.56
C MET A 199 5.08 1.64 -4.88
N PHE A 200 4.34 0.77 -5.55
CA PHE A 200 4.80 -0.56 -5.93
C PHE A 200 6.06 -0.51 -6.79
N ARG A 201 6.08 0.36 -7.81
CA ARG A 201 7.26 0.56 -8.67
C ARG A 201 8.45 1.10 -7.89
N ALA A 202 8.24 2.08 -7.01
CA ALA A 202 9.30 2.65 -6.19
C ALA A 202 9.90 1.60 -5.23
N VAL A 203 9.06 0.81 -4.57
CA VAL A 203 9.50 -0.27 -3.66
C VAL A 203 10.21 -1.38 -4.43
N SER A 204 9.65 -1.84 -5.56
CA SER A 204 10.27 -2.88 -6.39
C SER A 204 11.62 -2.42 -6.97
N GLY A 205 11.71 -1.18 -7.41
CA GLY A 205 12.97 -0.59 -7.89
C GLY A 205 14.02 -0.46 -6.79
N SER A 206 13.62 -0.02 -5.59
CA SER A 206 14.51 0.08 -4.43
C SER A 206 15.00 -1.29 -3.97
N GLU A 207 14.14 -2.30 -3.95
CA GLU A 207 14.51 -3.67 -3.59
C GLU A 207 15.47 -4.27 -4.62
N PHE A 208 15.20 -4.08 -5.92
CA PHE A 208 16.09 -4.56 -6.98
C PHE A 208 17.46 -3.90 -6.87
N SER A 209 17.53 -2.57 -6.67
CA SER A 209 18.80 -1.86 -6.49
C SER A 209 19.57 -2.38 -5.28
N ARG A 210 18.89 -2.57 -4.14
CA ARG A 210 19.50 -3.12 -2.93
C ARG A 210 20.06 -4.52 -3.17
N ARG A 211 19.34 -5.40 -3.87
CA ARG A 211 19.83 -6.74 -4.22
C ARG A 211 21.03 -6.70 -5.15
N CYS A 212 21.07 -5.75 -6.08
CA CYS A 212 22.25 -5.50 -6.90
C CYS A 212 23.45 -5.09 -6.03
N ASP A 213 23.28 -4.18 -5.10
CA ASP A 213 24.35 -3.72 -4.20
C ASP A 213 24.84 -4.84 -3.27
N GLU A 214 23.92 -5.66 -2.73
CA GLU A 214 24.27 -6.82 -1.91
C GLU A 214 25.05 -7.87 -2.70
N LEU A 215 24.66 -8.14 -3.94
CA LEU A 215 25.34 -9.07 -4.83
C LEU A 215 26.76 -8.59 -5.16
N GLU A 216 26.91 -7.34 -5.57
CA GLU A 216 28.22 -6.75 -5.84
C GLU A 216 29.12 -6.76 -4.60
N ALA A 217 28.63 -6.32 -3.46
CA ALA A 217 29.38 -6.31 -2.20
C ALA A 217 29.86 -7.73 -1.81
N TYR A 218 29.01 -8.73 -2.03
CA TYR A 218 29.40 -10.13 -1.78
C TYR A 218 30.49 -10.59 -2.74
N ILE A 219 30.40 -10.27 -4.03
CA ILE A 219 31.45 -10.60 -4.99
C ILE A 219 32.74 -9.88 -4.62
N ALA A 220 32.68 -8.60 -4.31
CA ALA A 220 33.82 -7.78 -3.93
C ALA A 220 34.52 -8.25 -2.65
N SER A 221 33.78 -8.86 -1.71
CA SER A 221 34.33 -9.43 -0.46
C SER A 221 35.11 -10.73 -0.69
N GLY A 222 35.11 -11.29 -1.89
CA GLY A 222 35.88 -12.49 -2.24
C GLY A 222 37.38 -12.23 -2.39
N PRO A 223 38.21 -13.28 -2.26
CA PRO A 223 39.65 -13.18 -2.55
C PRO A 223 39.86 -12.63 -3.97
N GLY A 224 40.65 -11.55 -4.08
CA GLY A 224 40.86 -10.88 -5.36
C GLY A 224 39.60 -10.27 -6.01
N ARG A 225 38.58 -9.95 -5.19
CA ARG A 225 37.27 -9.44 -5.61
C ARG A 225 36.50 -10.41 -6.52
N ILE A 226 36.71 -11.71 -6.36
CA ILE A 226 36.13 -12.76 -7.22
C ILE A 226 35.35 -13.75 -6.36
N ARG A 227 34.19 -14.18 -6.87
CA ARG A 227 33.37 -15.26 -6.29
C ARG A 227 32.95 -16.28 -7.34
N ARG A 228 32.90 -17.55 -6.93
CA ARG A 228 32.32 -18.62 -7.73
C ARG A 228 30.81 -18.51 -7.77
N GLU A 229 30.21 -18.79 -8.91
CA GLU A 229 28.76 -18.74 -9.09
C GLU A 229 28.01 -19.65 -8.08
N ASP A 230 28.49 -20.88 -7.85
CA ASP A 230 27.91 -21.79 -6.83
C ASP A 230 27.85 -21.18 -5.44
N SER A 231 28.85 -20.38 -5.06
CA SER A 231 28.89 -19.71 -3.78
C SER A 231 27.85 -18.60 -3.66
N ILE A 232 27.55 -17.92 -4.78
CA ILE A 232 26.53 -16.90 -4.88
C ILE A 232 25.15 -17.54 -4.69
N TYR A 233 24.86 -18.61 -5.44
CA TYR A 233 23.58 -19.32 -5.30
C TYR A 233 23.37 -19.86 -3.86
N LYS A 234 24.39 -20.42 -3.25
CA LYS A 234 24.31 -20.91 -1.86
C LYS A 234 24.05 -19.79 -0.85
N ARG A 235 24.59 -18.60 -1.10
CA ARG A 235 24.46 -17.48 -0.17
C ARG A 235 23.09 -16.81 -0.22
N PHE A 236 22.55 -16.63 -1.42
CA PHE A 236 21.36 -15.82 -1.63
C PHE A 236 20.12 -16.62 -1.99
N SER A 237 20.25 -17.92 -2.27
CA SER A 237 19.14 -18.78 -2.72
C SER A 237 18.38 -18.22 -3.94
N TYR A 238 19.08 -17.52 -4.82
CA TYR A 238 18.48 -16.94 -6.02
C TYR A 238 17.93 -18.01 -6.96
N ARG A 239 16.81 -17.69 -7.62
CA ARG A 239 16.38 -18.42 -8.81
C ARG A 239 17.29 -18.03 -9.99
N THR A 240 17.45 -18.94 -10.94
CA THR A 240 18.33 -18.71 -12.12
C THR A 240 17.93 -17.45 -12.90
N THR A 241 16.62 -17.21 -13.06
CA THR A 241 16.10 -16.01 -13.73
C THR A 241 16.44 -14.73 -12.95
N GLU A 242 16.26 -14.74 -11.64
CA GLU A 242 16.56 -13.60 -10.77
C GLU A 242 18.05 -13.25 -10.78
N PHE A 243 18.91 -14.24 -10.64
CA PHE A 243 20.35 -14.02 -10.73
C PHE A 243 20.75 -13.48 -12.11
N GLY A 244 20.13 -13.99 -13.19
CA GLY A 244 20.34 -13.52 -14.55
C GLY A 244 19.99 -12.04 -14.73
N GLU A 245 18.89 -11.59 -14.16
CA GLU A 245 18.46 -10.18 -14.20
C GLU A 245 19.41 -9.26 -13.42
N LEU A 246 19.76 -9.63 -12.19
CA LEU A 246 20.66 -8.86 -11.33
C LEU A 246 22.05 -8.75 -11.96
N SER A 247 22.62 -9.88 -12.41
CA SER A 247 23.94 -9.92 -13.04
C SER A 247 23.98 -9.15 -14.36
N SER A 248 22.93 -9.25 -15.19
CA SER A 248 22.84 -8.50 -16.45
C SER A 248 22.76 -6.99 -16.21
N SER A 249 22.02 -6.56 -15.17
CA SER A 249 21.97 -5.16 -14.78
C SER A 249 23.32 -4.64 -14.31
N LEU A 250 24.00 -5.38 -13.44
CA LEU A 250 25.32 -5.00 -12.92
C LEU A 250 26.40 -4.98 -14.00
N ILE A 251 26.34 -5.90 -14.99
CA ILE A 251 27.23 -5.88 -16.16
C ILE A 251 27.00 -4.63 -16.99
N LYS A 252 25.72 -4.29 -17.31
CA LYS A 252 25.37 -3.07 -18.05
C LYS A 252 25.86 -1.79 -17.35
N GLN A 253 25.88 -1.79 -16.03
CA GLN A 253 26.39 -0.69 -15.20
C GLN A 253 27.92 -0.69 -15.06
N GLY A 254 28.62 -1.70 -15.59
CA GLY A 254 30.08 -1.82 -15.47
C GLY A 254 30.56 -2.13 -14.05
N ARG A 255 29.71 -2.71 -13.19
CA ARG A 255 30.02 -2.99 -11.78
C ARG A 255 30.58 -4.39 -11.54
N ILE A 256 30.19 -5.35 -12.37
CA ILE A 256 30.71 -6.73 -12.34
C ILE A 256 31.01 -7.23 -13.74
N ARG A 257 31.86 -8.26 -13.84
CA ARG A 257 32.07 -9.03 -15.08
C ARG A 257 32.06 -10.53 -14.80
N HIS A 258 31.60 -11.30 -15.78
CA HIS A 258 31.70 -12.76 -15.78
C HIS A 258 33.06 -13.22 -16.30
N VAL A 259 33.68 -14.18 -15.63
CA VAL A 259 34.92 -14.83 -16.04
C VAL A 259 34.61 -16.27 -16.46
N PRO A 260 34.29 -16.53 -17.76
CA PRO A 260 33.65 -17.78 -18.21
C PRO A 260 34.50 -19.02 -17.97
N LYS A 261 35.83 -18.92 -18.17
CA LYS A 261 36.75 -20.06 -17.99
C LYS A 261 36.79 -20.64 -16.60
N GLN A 262 36.35 -19.89 -15.59
CA GLN A 262 36.41 -20.27 -14.18
C GLN A 262 35.05 -20.37 -13.52
N ASN A 263 33.98 -20.08 -14.26
CA ASN A 263 32.61 -19.90 -13.74
C ASN A 263 32.59 -18.99 -12.49
N LYS A 264 33.18 -17.82 -12.62
CA LYS A 264 33.38 -16.84 -11.58
C LYS A 264 32.86 -15.47 -11.97
N TRP A 265 32.56 -14.67 -10.97
CA TRP A 265 32.15 -13.30 -11.10
C TRP A 265 33.16 -12.40 -10.40
N GLU A 266 33.51 -11.30 -11.02
CA GLU A 266 34.47 -10.31 -10.52
C GLU A 266 33.79 -8.96 -10.39
N ALA A 267 34.00 -8.28 -9.25
CA ALA A 267 33.58 -6.90 -9.04
C ALA A 267 34.68 -5.96 -9.56
N LEU A 268 34.28 -5.00 -10.36
CA LEU A 268 35.17 -4.04 -11.04
C LEU A 268 35.52 -2.83 -10.17
#